data_f71fc31990c3a609347202462d20fcc2
#
_entry.id   f71fc31990c3a609347202462d20fcc2
#
_cell.length_a   1.000
_cell.length_b   1.000
_cell.length_c   1.000
_cell.angle_alpha   90.00
_cell.angle_beta   90.00
_cell.angle_gamma   90.00
#
_symmetry.space_group_name_H-M   'P 1'
#
loop_
_entity.id
_entity.type
_entity.pdbx_description
1 polymer ?
#
loop_
_entity_poly.entity_id
_entity_poly.type
_entity_poly.pdbx_seq_one_letter_code
_entity_poly.pdbx_strand_id
1 'polypeptide(L)'
;MGGDGHTASFFPGGNNLERALSLKGPRSVITMQADGAGEPRLTFTFSALQDARLLVLHIEGEAKKPVIETALAQGAAGPLPIARVIANASADTEIYWAP
;
A
#
# COMPACT_ATOMS: atom_id res chain seq x y z
N MET A 1 -3.10 -6.90 2.03
CA MET A 1 -2.16 -6.17 2.92
C MET A 1 -1.39 -7.18 3.74
N GLY A 2 -0.08 -6.98 3.88
CA GLY A 2 0.75 -7.78 4.77
C GLY A 2 0.76 -7.25 6.20
N GLY A 3 1.33 -8.06 7.12
CA GLY A 3 1.48 -7.67 8.52
C GLY A 3 2.39 -6.47 8.76
N ASP A 4 3.25 -6.15 7.80
CA ASP A 4 4.13 -4.97 7.80
C ASP A 4 3.48 -3.73 7.19
N GLY A 5 2.22 -3.82 6.79
CA GLY A 5 1.49 -2.71 6.17
C GLY A 5 1.74 -2.54 4.68
N HIS A 6 2.43 -3.48 4.02
CA HIS A 6 2.56 -3.41 2.57
C HIS A 6 1.24 -3.75 1.87
N THR A 7 1.04 -3.16 0.71
CA THR A 7 -0.02 -3.53 -0.23
C THR A 7 0.55 -3.44 -1.64
N ALA A 8 0.03 -4.22 -2.61
CA ALA A 8 0.74 -4.45 -3.86
C ALA A 8 2.18 -4.86 -3.52
N SER A 9 3.20 -4.22 -4.10
CA SER A 9 4.58 -4.39 -3.64
C SER A 9 5.18 -3.09 -3.10
N PHE A 10 4.36 -2.28 -2.43
CA PHE A 10 4.80 -1.10 -1.69
C PHE A 10 5.26 -1.54 -0.29
N PHE A 11 6.52 -1.97 -0.20
CA PHE A 11 7.08 -2.50 1.04
C PHE A 11 7.79 -1.43 1.87
N PRO A 12 7.62 -1.45 3.21
CA PRO A 12 8.45 -0.61 4.08
C PRO A 12 9.94 -0.83 3.81
N GLY A 13 10.69 0.26 3.70
CA GLY A 13 12.13 0.19 3.40
C GLY A 13 12.48 -0.21 1.98
N GLY A 14 11.51 -0.34 1.08
CA GLY A 14 11.75 -0.70 -0.31
C GLY A 14 12.61 0.32 -1.03
N ASN A 15 13.51 -0.17 -1.90
CA ASN A 15 14.48 0.67 -2.61
C ASN A 15 13.83 1.72 -3.52
N ASN A 16 12.64 1.43 -4.06
CA ASN A 16 11.89 2.32 -4.93
C ASN A 16 10.55 2.77 -4.33
N LEU A 17 10.38 2.64 -3.00
CA LEU A 17 9.09 2.90 -2.36
C LEU A 17 8.59 4.33 -2.62
N GLU A 18 9.44 5.34 -2.46
CA GLU A 18 9.03 6.73 -2.67
C GLU A 18 8.66 7.01 -4.12
N ARG A 19 9.38 6.43 -5.06
CA ARG A 19 9.06 6.54 -6.49
C ARG A 19 7.75 5.83 -6.81
N ALA A 20 7.52 4.65 -6.23
CA ALA A 20 6.31 3.86 -6.45
C ALA A 20 5.07 4.56 -5.89
N LEU A 21 5.20 5.26 -4.77
CA LEU A 21 4.09 5.97 -4.11
C LEU A 21 3.91 7.42 -4.56
N SER A 22 4.79 7.92 -5.44
CA SER A 22 4.70 9.31 -5.92
C SER A 22 3.38 9.56 -6.65
N LEU A 23 2.71 10.64 -6.29
CA LEU A 23 1.47 11.08 -6.95
C LEU A 23 1.73 11.73 -8.30
N LYS A 24 2.99 12.11 -8.58
CA LYS A 24 3.41 12.83 -9.78
C LYS A 24 4.22 11.97 -10.73
N GLY A 25 4.48 10.73 -10.36
CA GLY A 25 5.26 9.82 -11.17
C GLY A 25 4.48 9.26 -12.36
N PRO A 26 5.18 8.53 -13.25
CA PRO A 26 4.52 7.92 -14.41
C PRO A 26 3.58 6.79 -13.98
N ARG A 27 2.52 6.61 -14.75
CA ARG A 27 1.59 5.47 -14.63
C ARG A 27 2.23 4.28 -15.29
N SER A 28 2.90 3.44 -14.52
CA SER A 28 3.71 2.36 -15.06
C SER A 28 3.90 1.23 -14.06
N VAL A 29 4.79 0.32 -14.36
CA VAL A 29 5.26 -0.75 -13.48
C VAL A 29 6.68 -0.40 -13.05
N ILE A 30 7.00 -0.69 -11.79
CA ILE A 30 8.31 -0.42 -11.19
C ILE A 30 8.79 -1.64 -10.43
N THR A 31 10.10 -1.82 -10.39
CA THR A 31 10.72 -2.88 -9.58
C THR A 31 10.76 -2.48 -8.11
N MET A 32 10.75 -3.48 -7.23
CA MET A 32 10.85 -3.26 -5.80
C MET A 32 11.70 -4.36 -5.16
N GLN A 33 12.63 -3.94 -4.33
CA GLN A 33 13.42 -4.83 -3.47
C GLN A 33 13.33 -4.30 -2.05
N ALA A 34 13.04 -5.19 -1.11
CA ALA A 34 12.97 -4.88 0.30
C ALA A 34 13.23 -6.16 1.10
N ASP A 35 13.76 -6.04 2.31
CA ASP A 35 14.01 -7.21 3.15
C ASP A 35 12.73 -8.00 3.41
N GLY A 36 11.63 -7.33 3.67
CA GLY A 36 10.32 -7.97 3.91
C GLY A 36 9.69 -8.62 2.69
N ALA A 37 10.19 -8.33 1.48
CA ALA A 37 9.65 -8.93 0.26
C ALA A 37 10.22 -10.32 -0.02
N GLY A 38 11.40 -10.64 0.50
CA GLY A 38 12.06 -11.93 0.32
C GLY A 38 12.65 -12.17 -1.07
N GLU A 39 12.12 -11.55 -2.09
CA GLU A 39 12.53 -11.68 -3.49
C GLU A 39 12.25 -10.38 -4.24
N PRO A 40 12.89 -10.15 -5.41
CA PRO A 40 12.56 -9.00 -6.25
C PRO A 40 11.10 -9.04 -6.70
N ARG A 41 10.45 -7.87 -6.71
CA ARG A 41 9.04 -7.71 -7.06
C ARG A 41 8.86 -6.72 -8.20
N LEU A 42 7.74 -6.83 -8.88
CA LEU A 42 7.20 -5.81 -9.78
C LEU A 42 5.86 -5.35 -9.23
N THR A 43 5.59 -4.06 -9.33
CA THR A 43 4.32 -3.49 -8.88
C THR A 43 3.89 -2.38 -9.82
N PHE A 44 2.58 -2.16 -9.95
CA PHE A 44 2.10 -0.91 -10.53
C PHE A 44 2.53 0.24 -9.64
N THR A 45 2.86 1.37 -10.25
CA THR A 45 3.03 2.61 -9.49
C THR A 45 1.67 3.04 -8.93
N PHE A 46 1.68 3.74 -7.81
CA PHE A 46 0.43 4.25 -7.24
C PHE A 46 -0.26 5.23 -8.18
N SER A 47 0.49 5.99 -8.98
CA SER A 47 -0.09 6.83 -10.04
C SER A 47 -0.98 6.06 -10.99
N ALA A 48 -0.69 4.78 -11.24
CA ALA A 48 -1.53 3.93 -12.10
C ALA A 48 -2.81 3.46 -11.39
N LEU A 49 -2.85 3.46 -10.07
CA LEU A 49 -3.95 2.94 -9.26
C LEU A 49 -4.79 4.05 -8.62
N GLN A 50 -4.20 5.22 -8.43
CA GLN A 50 -4.72 6.29 -7.61
C GLN A 50 -6.14 6.73 -7.99
N ASP A 51 -6.42 6.82 -9.26
CA ASP A 51 -7.70 7.31 -9.80
C ASP A 51 -8.68 6.19 -10.16
N ALA A 52 -8.46 4.98 -9.68
CA ALA A 52 -9.42 3.90 -9.84
C ALA A 52 -10.79 4.32 -9.26
N ARG A 53 -11.87 3.95 -9.95
CA ARG A 53 -13.22 4.27 -9.50
C ARG A 53 -13.61 3.51 -8.25
N LEU A 54 -13.00 2.34 -8.04
CA LEU A 54 -13.20 1.49 -6.87
C LEU A 54 -11.86 0.88 -6.48
N LEU A 55 -11.46 1.09 -5.24
CA LEU A 55 -10.36 0.38 -4.62
C LEU A 55 -10.91 -0.45 -3.47
N VAL A 56 -10.59 -1.73 -3.47
CA VAL A 56 -11.00 -2.67 -2.43
C VAL A 56 -9.75 -3.22 -1.76
N LEU A 57 -9.70 -3.11 -0.45
CA LEU A 57 -8.67 -3.73 0.37
C LEU A 57 -9.28 -4.93 1.08
N HIS A 58 -8.86 -6.12 0.70
CA HIS A 58 -9.29 -7.37 1.31
C HIS A 58 -8.19 -7.88 2.23
N ILE A 59 -8.51 -8.08 3.50
CA ILE A 59 -7.56 -8.45 4.55
C ILE A 59 -8.07 -9.68 5.28
N GLU A 60 -7.22 -10.68 5.43
CA GLU A 60 -7.51 -11.88 6.21
C GLU A 60 -6.49 -12.08 7.32
N GLY A 61 -6.95 -12.43 8.49
CA GLY A 61 -6.14 -12.76 9.66
C GLY A 61 -6.33 -11.79 10.82
N GLU A 62 -6.42 -12.36 12.03
CA GLU A 62 -6.56 -11.59 13.29
C GLU A 62 -5.41 -10.61 13.49
N ALA A 63 -4.17 -11.03 13.17
CA ALA A 63 -2.98 -10.22 13.41
C ALA A 63 -2.94 -8.97 12.52
N LYS A 64 -3.69 -8.92 11.43
CA LYS A 64 -3.69 -7.78 10.52
C LYS A 64 -4.68 -6.69 10.91
N LYS A 65 -5.65 -7.00 11.76
CA LYS A 65 -6.64 -6.02 12.21
C LYS A 65 -6.01 -4.82 12.90
N PRO A 66 -5.13 -5.00 13.92
CA PRO A 66 -4.47 -3.85 14.53
C PRO A 66 -3.57 -3.07 13.55
N VAL A 67 -3.03 -3.73 12.53
CA VAL A 67 -2.20 -3.05 11.52
C VAL A 67 -3.04 -2.05 10.72
N ILE A 68 -4.21 -2.46 10.23
CA ILE A 68 -5.07 -1.55 9.47
C ILE A 68 -5.64 -0.45 10.37
N GLU A 69 -5.99 -0.75 11.61
CA GLU A 69 -6.45 0.25 12.57
C GLU A 69 -5.38 1.31 12.84
N THR A 70 -4.12 0.88 13.02
CA THR A 70 -2.97 1.79 13.17
C THR A 70 -2.78 2.65 11.92
N ALA A 71 -2.85 2.04 10.74
CA ALA A 71 -2.71 2.77 9.49
C ALA A 71 -3.76 3.87 9.33
N LEU A 72 -5.02 3.56 9.65
CA LEU A 72 -6.11 4.53 9.56
C LEU A 72 -5.94 5.67 10.58
N ALA A 73 -5.43 5.36 11.77
CA ALA A 73 -5.19 6.37 12.81
C ALA A 73 -4.02 7.30 12.46
N GLN A 74 -2.95 6.76 11.88
CA GLN A 74 -1.75 7.53 11.53
C GLN A 74 -1.90 8.33 10.23
N GLY A 75 -2.68 7.85 9.30
CA GLY A 75 -2.88 8.49 8.01
C GLY A 75 -1.62 8.54 7.14
N ALA A 76 -1.61 9.45 6.16
CA ALA A 76 -0.54 9.55 5.16
C ALA A 76 0.83 9.91 5.75
N ALA A 77 0.87 10.53 6.93
CA ALA A 77 2.11 10.89 7.62
C ALA A 77 2.78 9.70 8.31
N GLY A 78 2.05 8.60 8.50
CA GLY A 78 2.58 7.41 9.14
C GLY A 78 3.49 6.59 8.22
N PRO A 79 4.26 5.63 8.80
CA PRO A 79 5.26 4.87 8.04
C PRO A 79 4.68 3.72 7.21
N LEU A 80 3.40 3.37 7.41
CA LEU A 80 2.81 2.21 6.75
C LEU A 80 2.39 2.54 5.31
N PRO A 81 2.89 1.82 4.30
CA PRO A 81 2.53 2.10 2.91
C PRO A 81 1.02 2.08 2.63
N ILE A 82 0.29 1.16 3.27
CA ILE A 82 -1.17 1.09 3.11
C ILE A 82 -1.88 2.38 3.55
N ALA A 83 -1.37 3.04 4.58
CA ALA A 83 -1.94 4.31 5.04
C ALA A 83 -1.84 5.41 3.98
N ARG A 84 -0.71 5.46 3.27
CA ARG A 84 -0.48 6.42 2.19
C ARG A 84 -1.39 6.13 0.99
N VAL A 85 -1.58 4.86 0.67
CA VAL A 85 -2.49 4.44 -0.42
C VAL A 85 -3.93 4.87 -0.11
N ILE A 86 -4.43 4.54 1.07
CA ILE A 86 -5.80 4.89 1.48
C ILE A 86 -6.00 6.40 1.50
N ALA A 87 -5.05 7.14 2.08
CA ALA A 87 -5.18 8.58 2.25
C ALA A 87 -5.14 9.35 0.93
N ASN A 88 -4.44 8.84 -0.10
CA ASN A 88 -4.22 9.53 -1.35
C ASN A 88 -5.02 8.99 -2.54
N ALA A 89 -5.80 7.94 -2.36
CA ALA A 89 -6.68 7.43 -3.41
C ALA A 89 -7.76 8.47 -3.73
N SER A 90 -8.13 8.58 -5.02
CA SER A 90 -9.15 9.55 -5.47
C SER A 90 -10.55 9.20 -4.98
N ALA A 91 -10.85 7.89 -4.84
CA ALA A 91 -12.10 7.41 -4.28
C ALA A 91 -11.86 6.82 -2.89
N ASP A 92 -12.92 6.74 -2.08
CA ASP A 92 -12.86 6.06 -0.79
C ASP A 92 -12.50 4.59 -1.01
N THR A 93 -11.56 4.09 -0.22
CA THR A 93 -11.20 2.67 -0.26
C THR A 93 -12.18 1.86 0.58
N GLU A 94 -12.76 0.84 -0.02
CA GLU A 94 -13.57 -0.14 0.73
C GLU A 94 -12.66 -1.15 1.39
N ILE A 95 -12.82 -1.35 2.70
CA ILE A 95 -11.98 -2.24 3.48
C ILE A 95 -12.82 -3.39 4.00
N TYR A 96 -12.43 -4.62 3.65
CA TYR A 96 -13.07 -5.85 4.10
C TYR A 96 -12.05 -6.67 4.88
N TRP A 97 -12.37 -6.96 6.13
CA TRP A 97 -11.53 -7.78 7.00
C TRP A 97 -12.28 -9.02 7.46
N ALA A 98 -11.57 -10.15 7.53
CA ALA A 98 -12.05 -11.40 8.12
C ALA A 98 -10.96 -11.99 9.03
N PRO A 99 -11.33 -12.70 10.12
CA PRO A 99 -10.39 -13.34 11.01
C PRO A 99 -9.55 -14.46 10.35
#